data_7859205561fdb24a903dc7650f58ff99
#
_entry.id   7859205561fdb24a903dc7650f58ff99
#
_cell.length_a   1.000
_cell.length_b   1.000
_cell.length_c   1.000
_cell.angle_alpha   90.00
_cell.angle_beta   90.00
_cell.angle_gamma   90.00
#
_symmetry.space_group_name_H-M   'P 1'
#
loop_
_entity.id
_entity.type
_entity.pdbx_description
1 polymer ?
#
loop_
_entity_poly.entity_id
_entity_poly.type
_entity_poly.pdbx_seq_one_letter_code
_entity_poly.pdbx_strand_id
1 'polypeptide(L)'
;SQACFRALLTKQGYDPNDDVTTGDSPRAVGNRIGKAIIEAHVNDGSNEANNYADTTMFRAVNMPLAVESATRSPASDIDQWQPLDLAIAATQNGIPLAAGIQGYIGAQWRDVKPFAMVRATPTSLYGDVGAPPRITPTTMAWAVDIIRKSSKLTVDATETKDISPGAYGNNPLGSNAGTGRPMNPVTGQPYAPQVVPLGDFARVLAEFWADGPKSETPPGHWNVLANQASDHPMFTRQWKGTGPALDKLEWDVRLYLALNGAVHD
;
A
#
# COMPACT_ATOMS: atom_id res chain seq x y z
N SER A 1 -1.72 -5.63 -22.81
CA SER A 1 -2.34 -5.86 -21.52
C SER A 1 -3.87 -6.01 -21.59
N GLN A 2 -4.63 -5.12 -22.24
CA GLN A 2 -6.09 -5.27 -22.36
C GLN A 2 -6.51 -6.62 -22.97
N ALA A 3 -5.84 -7.06 -24.04
CA ALA A 3 -6.12 -8.36 -24.65
C ALA A 3 -5.92 -9.52 -23.66
N CYS A 4 -4.92 -9.44 -22.79
CA CYS A 4 -4.67 -10.43 -21.76
C CYS A 4 -5.79 -10.48 -20.70
N PHE A 5 -6.26 -9.32 -20.21
CA PHE A 5 -7.38 -9.25 -19.28
C PHE A 5 -8.68 -9.76 -19.89
N ARG A 6 -8.96 -9.41 -21.15
CA ARG A 6 -10.13 -9.93 -21.87
C ARG A 6 -10.08 -11.45 -22.04
N ALA A 7 -8.91 -11.99 -22.39
CA ALA A 7 -8.72 -13.44 -22.49
C ALA A 7 -8.92 -14.15 -21.15
N LEU A 8 -8.46 -13.53 -20.06
CA LEU A 8 -8.66 -14.06 -18.72
C LEU A 8 -10.14 -14.09 -18.33
N LEU A 9 -10.88 -13.00 -18.55
CA LEU A 9 -12.33 -12.95 -18.31
C LEU A 9 -13.06 -14.03 -19.09
N THR A 10 -12.75 -14.18 -20.39
CA THR A 10 -13.34 -15.22 -21.24
C THR A 10 -13.02 -16.62 -20.70
N LYS A 11 -11.76 -16.86 -20.26
CA LYS A 11 -11.35 -18.14 -19.66
C LYS A 11 -12.12 -18.47 -18.37
N GLN A 12 -12.52 -17.44 -17.64
CA GLN A 12 -13.31 -17.55 -16.41
C GLN A 12 -14.83 -17.67 -16.68
N GLY A 13 -15.24 -17.65 -17.95
CA GLY A 13 -16.65 -17.79 -18.35
C GLY A 13 -17.42 -16.47 -18.39
N TYR A 14 -16.74 -15.32 -18.32
CA TYR A 14 -17.37 -14.02 -18.44
C TYR A 14 -17.24 -13.45 -19.84
N ASP A 15 -18.26 -12.72 -20.30
CA ASP A 15 -18.17 -11.91 -21.51
C ASP A 15 -17.48 -10.56 -21.20
N PRO A 16 -16.30 -10.30 -21.75
CA PRO A 16 -15.60 -9.04 -21.51
C PRO A 16 -16.25 -7.81 -22.14
N ASN A 17 -17.34 -7.98 -22.90
CA ASN A 17 -18.13 -6.88 -23.47
C ASN A 17 -19.48 -6.67 -22.75
N ASP A 18 -19.69 -7.39 -21.65
CA ASP A 18 -20.95 -7.29 -20.93
C ASP A 18 -21.03 -5.97 -20.15
N ASP A 19 -21.85 -5.06 -20.65
CA ASP A 19 -22.13 -3.75 -20.08
C ASP A 19 -23.59 -3.58 -19.60
N VAL A 20 -24.32 -4.70 -19.47
CA VAL A 20 -25.72 -4.69 -19.04
C VAL A 20 -25.87 -4.09 -17.65
N THR A 21 -26.65 -2.99 -17.55
CA THR A 21 -26.93 -2.30 -16.29
C THR A 21 -28.38 -2.41 -15.83
N THR A 22 -29.25 -3.02 -16.64
CA THR A 22 -30.69 -3.16 -16.33
C THR A 22 -31.01 -4.51 -15.70
N GLY A 23 -31.97 -4.54 -14.80
CA GLY A 23 -32.40 -5.75 -14.07
C GLY A 23 -31.60 -6.01 -12.79
N ASP A 24 -31.95 -7.10 -12.10
CA ASP A 24 -31.45 -7.45 -10.76
C ASP A 24 -30.48 -8.64 -10.75
N SER A 25 -29.98 -9.03 -11.92
CA SER A 25 -28.93 -10.05 -11.94
C SER A 25 -27.65 -9.54 -11.27
N PRO A 26 -26.87 -10.42 -10.60
CA PRO A 26 -25.60 -10.04 -9.99
C PRO A 26 -24.67 -9.26 -10.94
N ARG A 27 -24.65 -9.64 -12.19
CA ARG A 27 -23.93 -9.00 -13.28
C ARG A 27 -24.37 -7.54 -13.50
N ALA A 28 -25.68 -7.31 -13.66
CA ALA A 28 -26.23 -5.97 -13.86
C ALA A 28 -26.02 -5.07 -12.65
N VAL A 29 -26.12 -5.62 -11.43
CA VAL A 29 -25.81 -4.91 -10.20
C VAL A 29 -24.34 -4.52 -10.14
N GLY A 30 -23.42 -5.45 -10.43
CA GLY A 30 -21.99 -5.18 -10.49
C GLY A 30 -21.61 -4.08 -11.49
N ASN A 31 -22.18 -4.15 -12.69
CA ASN A 31 -21.95 -3.14 -13.73
C ASN A 31 -22.49 -1.76 -13.31
N ARG A 32 -23.66 -1.67 -12.64
CA ARG A 32 -24.15 -0.39 -12.10
C ARG A 32 -23.23 0.19 -11.02
N ILE A 33 -22.77 -0.66 -10.10
CA ILE A 33 -21.85 -0.22 -9.04
C ILE A 33 -20.54 0.28 -9.64
N GLY A 34 -19.93 -0.49 -10.53
CA GLY A 34 -18.69 -0.09 -11.19
C GLY A 34 -18.84 1.22 -11.96
N LYS A 35 -19.94 1.36 -12.71
CA LYS A 35 -20.24 2.61 -13.42
C LYS A 35 -20.39 3.79 -12.47
N ALA A 36 -21.13 3.64 -11.39
CA ALA A 36 -21.36 4.70 -10.40
C ALA A 36 -20.05 5.15 -9.73
N ILE A 37 -19.14 4.22 -9.41
CA ILE A 37 -17.83 4.53 -8.86
C ILE A 37 -16.98 5.32 -9.87
N ILE A 38 -16.90 4.85 -11.11
CA ILE A 38 -16.16 5.54 -12.17
C ILE A 38 -16.70 6.96 -12.36
N GLU A 39 -18.03 7.13 -12.48
CA GLU A 39 -18.66 8.43 -12.66
C GLU A 39 -18.43 9.38 -11.47
N ALA A 40 -18.38 8.85 -10.25
CA ALA A 40 -18.13 9.64 -9.04
C ALA A 40 -16.68 10.16 -8.96
N HIS A 41 -15.73 9.48 -9.62
CA HIS A 41 -14.30 9.78 -9.56
C HIS A 41 -13.70 10.33 -10.86
N VAL A 42 -14.45 10.38 -11.95
CA VAL A 42 -13.95 10.88 -13.25
C VAL A 42 -13.39 12.30 -13.18
N ASN A 43 -13.88 13.12 -12.24
CA ASN A 43 -13.45 14.51 -12.01
C ASN A 43 -13.01 14.72 -10.56
N ASP A 44 -12.33 13.76 -9.98
CA ASP A 44 -11.90 13.80 -8.58
C ASP A 44 -10.64 14.67 -8.32
N GLY A 45 -10.00 15.14 -9.38
CA GLY A 45 -8.75 15.92 -9.33
C GLY A 45 -7.49 15.11 -9.70
N SER A 46 -7.62 13.80 -9.92
CA SER A 46 -6.48 12.96 -10.34
C SER A 46 -5.97 13.27 -11.75
N ASN A 47 -6.81 13.91 -12.57
CA ASN A 47 -6.52 14.22 -13.96
C ASN A 47 -6.34 12.98 -14.85
N GLU A 48 -7.14 11.96 -14.63
CA GLU A 48 -7.08 10.69 -15.37
C GLU A 48 -7.19 10.91 -16.89
N ALA A 49 -8.08 11.78 -17.34
CA ALA A 49 -8.29 12.09 -18.76
C ALA A 49 -7.01 12.58 -19.46
N ASN A 50 -6.04 13.12 -18.73
CA ASN A 50 -4.74 13.56 -19.22
C ASN A 50 -3.59 12.69 -18.67
N ASN A 51 -3.83 11.39 -18.50
CA ASN A 51 -2.86 10.41 -18.00
C ASN A 51 -2.22 10.82 -16.67
N TYR A 52 -3.02 11.36 -15.74
CA TYR A 52 -2.58 11.79 -14.41
C TYR A 52 -1.46 12.84 -14.42
N ALA A 53 -1.39 13.65 -15.47
CA ALA A 53 -0.38 14.70 -15.58
C ALA A 53 -0.49 15.68 -14.40
N ASP A 54 0.68 16.07 -13.87
CA ASP A 54 0.77 17.03 -12.77
C ASP A 54 0.13 18.38 -13.14
N THR A 55 -0.81 18.83 -12.33
CA THR A 55 -1.51 20.12 -12.47
C THR A 55 -0.96 21.20 -11.56
N THR A 56 -0.02 20.86 -10.67
CA THR A 56 0.54 21.79 -9.66
C THR A 56 1.76 22.55 -10.14
N MET A 57 2.34 22.14 -11.27
CA MET A 57 3.62 22.63 -11.77
C MET A 57 4.79 22.44 -10.77
N PHE A 58 4.72 21.40 -9.94
CA PHE A 58 5.77 21.09 -8.97
C PHE A 58 7.15 21.01 -9.63
N ARG A 59 8.17 21.57 -8.96
CA ARG A 59 9.57 21.48 -9.36
C ARG A 59 10.41 21.09 -8.16
N ALA A 60 11.30 20.12 -8.34
CA ALA A 60 12.26 19.77 -7.32
C ALA A 60 13.23 20.93 -7.06
N VAL A 61 13.47 21.23 -5.78
CA VAL A 61 14.49 22.19 -5.34
C VAL A 61 15.88 21.61 -5.52
N ASN A 62 16.03 20.33 -5.23
CA ASN A 62 17.31 19.63 -5.30
C ASN A 62 17.62 19.14 -6.72
N MET A 63 18.89 19.20 -7.09
CA MET A 63 19.38 18.56 -8.32
C MET A 63 19.34 17.03 -8.18
N PRO A 64 19.19 16.29 -9.28
CA PRO A 64 19.24 14.83 -9.24
C PRO A 64 20.53 14.29 -8.60
N LEU A 65 20.36 13.28 -7.75
CA LEU A 65 21.48 12.56 -7.13
C LEU A 65 21.82 11.31 -7.96
N ALA A 66 22.98 11.28 -8.57
CA ALA A 66 23.51 10.06 -9.21
C ALA A 66 23.96 9.07 -8.12
N VAL A 67 23.14 8.02 -7.90
CA VAL A 67 23.30 7.11 -6.75
C VAL A 67 24.60 6.30 -6.86
N GLU A 68 24.96 5.88 -8.08
CA GLU A 68 26.15 5.09 -8.37
C GLU A 68 27.43 5.93 -8.50
N SER A 69 27.33 7.25 -8.48
CA SER A 69 28.50 8.12 -8.60
C SER A 69 29.32 8.17 -7.31
N ALA A 70 30.63 8.08 -7.45
CA ALA A 70 31.54 8.32 -6.34
C ALA A 70 31.53 9.79 -5.88
N THR A 71 31.21 10.71 -6.79
CA THR A 71 31.08 12.15 -6.51
C THR A 71 29.62 12.49 -6.46
N ARG A 72 29.12 12.73 -5.26
CA ARG A 72 27.71 13.08 -5.04
C ARG A 72 27.60 14.58 -4.81
N SER A 73 26.68 15.22 -5.53
CA SER A 73 26.28 16.59 -5.21
C SER A 73 25.43 16.57 -3.95
N PRO A 74 25.78 17.36 -2.92
CA PRO A 74 24.92 17.47 -1.75
C PRO A 74 23.59 18.09 -2.15
N ALA A 75 22.52 17.73 -1.42
CA ALA A 75 21.24 18.38 -1.56
C ALA A 75 21.37 19.88 -1.25
N SER A 76 20.72 20.73 -2.03
CA SER A 76 20.64 22.17 -1.76
C SER A 76 19.79 22.44 -0.51
N ASP A 77 18.77 21.62 -0.32
CA ASP A 77 17.92 21.61 0.87
C ASP A 77 17.63 20.16 1.28
N ILE A 78 18.22 19.73 2.40
CA ILE A 78 18.08 18.35 2.90
C ILE A 78 16.69 18.00 3.43
N ASP A 79 15.85 19.00 3.68
CA ASP A 79 14.45 18.82 4.09
C ASP A 79 13.50 18.71 2.89
N GLN A 80 14.00 18.84 1.67
CA GLN A 80 13.21 18.76 0.44
C GLN A 80 13.52 17.49 -0.36
N TRP A 81 12.53 17.01 -1.10
CA TRP A 81 12.69 15.86 -1.96
C TRP A 81 13.83 16.04 -2.96
N GLN A 82 14.67 15.01 -3.09
CA GLN A 82 15.73 14.96 -4.07
C GLN A 82 15.48 13.85 -5.08
N PRO A 83 15.38 14.16 -6.39
CA PRO A 83 15.27 13.13 -7.41
C PRO A 83 16.52 12.23 -7.40
N LEU A 84 16.32 10.94 -7.66
CA LEU A 84 17.44 10.04 -7.92
C LEU A 84 17.67 9.91 -9.41
N ASP A 85 18.93 9.90 -9.80
CA ASP A 85 19.40 9.52 -11.14
C ASP A 85 19.97 8.11 -11.03
N LEU A 86 19.23 7.13 -11.54
CA LEU A 86 19.55 5.71 -11.43
C LEU A 86 20.14 5.22 -12.76
N ALA A 87 21.24 4.48 -12.71
CA ALA A 87 21.84 3.84 -13.89
C ALA A 87 20.87 2.84 -14.54
N ILE A 88 20.02 2.21 -13.72
CA ILE A 88 18.96 1.30 -14.17
C ILE A 88 17.67 1.74 -13.50
N ALA A 89 16.67 2.07 -14.30
CA ALA A 89 15.33 2.35 -13.84
C ALA A 89 14.32 1.45 -14.55
N ALA A 90 13.32 1.01 -13.85
CA ALA A 90 12.22 0.23 -14.39
C ALA A 90 10.91 0.61 -13.70
N THR A 91 9.80 0.44 -14.41
CA THR A 91 8.48 0.48 -13.80
C THR A 91 8.30 -0.72 -12.87
N GLN A 92 7.30 -0.68 -11.99
CA GLN A 92 7.01 -1.73 -11.02
C GLN A 92 6.74 -3.10 -11.68
N ASN A 93 6.19 -3.12 -12.88
CA ASN A 93 5.99 -4.34 -13.67
C ASN A 93 7.23 -4.73 -14.52
N GLY A 94 8.40 -4.14 -14.23
CA GLY A 94 9.68 -4.53 -14.81
C GLY A 94 9.96 -3.98 -16.21
N ILE A 95 9.18 -3.03 -16.72
CA ILE A 95 9.44 -2.38 -18.01
C ILE A 95 10.60 -1.39 -17.83
N PRO A 96 11.73 -1.56 -18.57
CA PRO A 96 12.82 -0.61 -18.48
C PRO A 96 12.40 0.80 -18.88
N LEU A 97 12.88 1.79 -18.14
CA LEU A 97 12.70 3.21 -18.45
C LEU A 97 13.92 3.76 -19.21
N ALA A 98 13.66 4.62 -20.18
CA ALA A 98 14.72 5.23 -20.99
C ALA A 98 15.56 6.27 -20.23
N ALA A 99 14.99 6.90 -19.21
CA ALA A 99 15.65 7.92 -18.39
C ALA A 99 15.84 7.43 -16.95
N GLY A 100 16.99 7.68 -16.38
CA GLY A 100 17.35 7.32 -15.02
C GLY A 100 16.80 8.28 -13.95
N ILE A 101 16.47 9.53 -14.31
CA ILE A 101 16.02 10.53 -13.35
C ILE A 101 14.57 10.32 -12.99
N GLN A 102 14.31 10.15 -11.70
CA GLN A 102 12.96 9.99 -11.19
C GLN A 102 12.15 11.30 -11.24
N GLY A 103 10.93 11.21 -11.75
CA GLY A 103 9.93 12.26 -11.59
C GLY A 103 9.24 12.19 -10.23
N TYR A 104 8.78 13.32 -9.72
CA TYR A 104 7.88 13.35 -8.55
C TYR A 104 6.49 12.93 -9.01
N ILE A 105 5.99 11.85 -8.43
CA ILE A 105 4.72 11.25 -8.82
C ILE A 105 3.61 11.80 -7.92
N GLY A 106 2.53 12.30 -8.55
CA GLY A 106 1.30 12.61 -7.84
C GLY A 106 1.36 13.90 -7.00
N ALA A 107 2.06 14.94 -7.43
CA ALA A 107 2.08 16.24 -6.73
C ALA A 107 0.67 16.81 -6.49
N GLN A 108 -0.29 16.54 -7.40
CA GLN A 108 -1.69 16.94 -7.27
C GLN A 108 -2.50 16.03 -6.33
N TRP A 109 -1.96 14.88 -5.93
CA TRP A 109 -2.74 13.86 -5.21
C TRP A 109 -3.28 14.34 -3.86
N ARG A 110 -2.62 15.27 -3.21
CA ARG A 110 -3.11 15.92 -1.97
C ARG A 110 -4.51 16.51 -2.10
N ASP A 111 -4.93 16.86 -3.30
CA ASP A 111 -6.20 17.50 -3.58
C ASP A 111 -7.20 16.58 -4.30
N VAL A 112 -6.81 15.34 -4.62
CA VAL A 112 -7.70 14.33 -5.18
C VAL A 112 -8.76 13.96 -4.16
N LYS A 113 -10.02 13.89 -4.63
CA LYS A 113 -11.14 13.52 -3.77
C LYS A 113 -11.04 12.04 -3.38
N PRO A 114 -10.90 11.71 -2.09
CA PRO A 114 -10.83 10.33 -1.64
C PRO A 114 -12.17 9.62 -1.72
N PHE A 115 -12.14 8.29 -1.57
CA PHE A 115 -13.33 7.45 -1.59
C PHE A 115 -14.22 7.67 -0.36
N ALA A 116 -13.62 7.67 0.82
CA ALA A 116 -14.35 7.74 2.09
C ALA A 116 -13.85 8.83 3.05
N MET A 117 -12.57 9.23 2.97
CA MET A 117 -12.05 10.27 3.86
C MET A 117 -12.71 11.62 3.61
N VAL A 118 -12.88 12.38 4.68
CA VAL A 118 -13.42 13.75 4.63
C VAL A 118 -12.41 14.75 5.16
N ARG A 119 -12.39 15.94 4.59
CA ARG A 119 -11.61 17.06 5.13
C ARG A 119 -12.28 17.66 6.35
N ALA A 120 -11.51 18.08 7.33
CA ALA A 120 -12.04 18.84 8.48
C ALA A 120 -12.56 20.21 8.05
N THR A 121 -11.91 20.84 7.05
CA THR A 121 -12.34 22.08 6.40
C THR A 121 -12.07 21.98 4.90
N PRO A 122 -12.67 22.82 4.05
CA PRO A 122 -12.42 22.79 2.60
C PRO A 122 -10.96 22.99 2.19
N THR A 123 -10.13 23.57 3.05
CA THR A 123 -8.72 23.88 2.79
C THR A 123 -7.73 22.99 3.56
N SER A 124 -8.22 22.16 4.49
CA SER A 124 -7.36 21.23 5.21
C SER A 124 -6.93 20.06 4.31
N LEU A 125 -5.82 19.42 4.66
CA LEU A 125 -5.41 18.18 4.01
C LEU A 125 -6.31 17.01 4.45
N TYR A 126 -6.44 16.00 3.61
CA TYR A 126 -7.01 14.72 4.01
C TYR A 126 -6.01 13.99 4.91
N GLY A 127 -6.48 13.45 6.02
CA GLY A 127 -5.64 12.68 6.93
C GLY A 127 -4.38 13.43 7.39
N ASP A 128 -4.49 14.74 7.67
CA ASP A 128 -3.35 15.57 8.05
C ASP A 128 -2.67 15.03 9.32
N VAL A 129 -1.46 14.56 9.16
CA VAL A 129 -0.59 14.07 10.24
C VAL A 129 0.49 15.09 10.63
N GLY A 130 0.40 16.29 10.10
CA GLY A 130 1.38 17.35 10.28
C GLY A 130 2.53 17.33 9.26
N ALA A 131 3.42 18.31 9.36
CA ALA A 131 4.57 18.39 8.47
C ALA A 131 5.58 17.26 8.73
N PRO A 132 6.29 16.77 7.70
CA PRO A 132 7.41 15.85 7.89
C PRO A 132 8.44 16.43 8.88
N PRO A 133 9.04 15.57 9.72
CA PRO A 133 10.08 16.03 10.62
C PRO A 133 11.30 16.52 9.85
N ARG A 134 11.81 17.69 10.25
CA ARG A 134 13.05 18.22 9.68
C ARG A 134 14.27 17.42 10.13
N ILE A 135 15.36 17.52 9.37
CA ILE A 135 16.63 16.89 9.76
C ILE A 135 17.19 17.58 11.00
N THR A 136 17.25 16.82 12.08
CA THR A 136 17.76 17.22 13.38
C THR A 136 18.68 16.12 13.92
N PRO A 137 19.44 16.33 15.01
CA PRO A 137 20.18 15.25 15.65
C PRO A 137 19.31 14.04 16.01
N THR A 138 18.04 14.26 16.38
CA THR A 138 17.09 13.17 16.70
C THR A 138 16.73 12.37 15.44
N THR A 139 16.39 13.01 14.35
CA THR A 139 16.05 12.33 13.09
C THR A 139 17.28 11.69 12.43
N MET A 140 18.48 12.26 12.60
CA MET A 140 19.73 11.61 12.22
C MET A 140 19.99 10.32 13.00
N ALA A 141 19.57 10.25 14.27
CA ALA A 141 19.66 9.01 15.03
C ALA A 141 18.77 7.89 14.43
N TRP A 142 17.64 8.23 13.82
CA TRP A 142 16.80 7.25 13.10
C TRP A 142 17.52 6.66 11.88
N ALA A 143 18.24 7.50 11.12
CA ALA A 143 19.05 7.00 9.99
C ALA A 143 20.16 6.04 10.45
N VAL A 144 20.82 6.35 11.56
CA VAL A 144 21.82 5.46 12.20
C VAL A 144 21.15 4.16 12.66
N ASP A 145 19.94 4.22 13.22
CA ASP A 145 19.21 3.03 13.64
C ASP A 145 18.82 2.13 12.47
N ILE A 146 18.42 2.71 11.33
CA ILE A 146 18.17 1.96 10.09
C ILE A 146 19.43 1.22 9.64
N ILE A 147 20.58 1.89 9.63
CA ILE A 147 21.86 1.27 9.26
C ILE A 147 22.20 0.11 10.20
N ARG A 148 22.03 0.30 11.51
CA ARG A 148 22.23 -0.77 12.49
C ARG A 148 21.30 -1.95 12.27
N LYS A 149 20.01 -1.70 12.05
CA LYS A 149 19.03 -2.76 11.77
C LYS A 149 19.32 -3.46 10.46
N SER A 150 19.72 -2.74 9.43
CA SER A 150 20.12 -3.33 8.15
C SER A 150 21.35 -4.23 8.29
N SER A 151 22.30 -3.91 9.16
CA SER A 151 23.45 -4.77 9.41
C SER A 151 23.08 -6.11 10.06
N LYS A 152 21.90 -6.21 10.70
CA LYS A 152 21.37 -7.43 11.31
C LYS A 152 20.65 -8.36 10.32
N LEU A 153 20.49 -7.94 9.08
CA LEU A 153 19.96 -8.79 8.01
C LEU A 153 20.92 -9.91 7.63
N THR A 154 22.21 -9.78 7.92
CA THR A 154 23.16 -10.88 7.90
C THR A 154 22.97 -11.69 9.17
N VAL A 155 22.83 -12.99 8.98
CA VAL A 155 22.34 -13.94 10.01
C VAL A 155 23.16 -13.87 11.30
N ASP A 156 22.62 -13.22 12.32
CA ASP A 156 22.99 -13.44 13.71
C ASP A 156 21.80 -14.12 14.40
N ALA A 157 21.87 -15.45 14.52
CA ALA A 157 20.80 -16.24 15.13
C ALA A 157 20.67 -15.99 16.65
N THR A 158 21.59 -15.26 17.25
CA THR A 158 21.57 -14.95 18.68
C THR A 158 20.64 -13.79 19.04
N GLU A 159 20.39 -12.90 18.07
CA GLU A 159 19.46 -11.78 18.26
C GLU A 159 18.05 -12.20 17.79
N THR A 160 17.13 -12.26 18.72
CA THR A 160 15.76 -12.76 18.47
C THR A 160 14.72 -11.70 18.78
N LYS A 161 13.53 -11.86 18.22
CA LYS A 161 12.35 -11.03 18.45
C LYS A 161 11.11 -11.90 18.63
N ASP A 162 10.31 -11.58 19.63
CA ASP A 162 8.96 -12.13 19.73
C ASP A 162 8.04 -11.34 18.79
N ILE A 163 7.49 -12.01 17.79
CA ILE A 163 6.57 -11.46 16.78
C ILE A 163 5.12 -11.80 17.05
N SER A 164 4.82 -12.39 18.21
CA SER A 164 3.44 -12.69 18.59
C SER A 164 2.62 -11.39 18.69
N PRO A 165 1.30 -11.44 18.44
CA PRO A 165 0.42 -10.28 18.63
C PRO A 165 0.44 -9.76 20.07
N GLY A 166 0.88 -10.56 21.05
CA GLY A 166 1.04 -10.15 22.44
C GLY A 166 2.23 -9.25 22.67
N ALA A 167 3.32 -9.46 21.94
CA ALA A 167 4.56 -8.68 22.09
C ALA A 167 4.68 -7.54 21.10
N TYR A 168 4.09 -7.71 19.89
CA TYR A 168 4.24 -6.77 18.78
C TYR A 168 2.88 -6.48 18.19
N GLY A 169 2.30 -5.37 18.56
CA GLY A 169 1.02 -4.94 18.05
C GLY A 169 1.17 -3.90 16.96
N ASN A 170 0.83 -4.27 15.73
CA ASN A 170 0.43 -3.34 14.71
C ASN A 170 -1.09 -3.32 14.75
N ASN A 171 -1.68 -2.34 15.40
CA ASN A 171 -3.08 -2.42 15.77
C ASN A 171 -3.90 -1.34 15.07
N PRO A 172 -4.65 -1.65 14.01
CA PRO A 172 -5.53 -0.69 13.36
C PRO A 172 -6.69 -0.21 14.25
N LEU A 173 -6.95 -0.88 15.38
CA LEU A 173 -7.99 -0.50 16.33
C LEU A 173 -7.45 0.24 17.57
N GLY A 174 -6.15 0.56 17.58
CA GLY A 174 -5.45 1.20 18.70
C GLY A 174 -4.29 2.07 18.24
N SER A 175 -3.35 2.32 19.14
CA SER A 175 -2.15 3.08 18.81
C SER A 175 -1.14 2.25 18.02
N ASN A 176 -0.44 2.86 17.08
CA ASN A 176 0.75 2.28 16.42
C ASN A 176 1.99 2.35 17.35
N ALA A 177 1.82 2.33 18.64
CA ALA A 177 2.90 2.44 19.63
C ALA A 177 3.77 1.18 19.72
N GLY A 178 3.51 0.17 18.90
CA GLY A 178 4.23 -1.12 18.95
C GLY A 178 3.84 -1.98 20.15
N THR A 179 2.86 -1.57 20.93
CA THR A 179 2.37 -2.33 22.09
C THR A 179 1.47 -3.46 21.63
N GLY A 180 1.79 -4.68 22.01
CA GLY A 180 1.00 -5.86 21.69
C GLY A 180 -0.34 -5.91 22.43
N ARG A 181 -1.18 -6.87 22.00
CA ARG A 181 -2.45 -7.19 22.65
C ARG A 181 -2.23 -8.30 23.67
N PRO A 182 -2.50 -8.07 24.95
CA PRO A 182 -2.22 -9.07 25.99
C PRO A 182 -3.09 -10.34 25.82
N MET A 183 -4.28 -10.19 25.22
CA MET A 183 -5.26 -11.28 25.10
C MET A 183 -5.75 -11.42 23.65
N ASN A 184 -5.84 -12.65 23.19
CA ASN A 184 -6.51 -12.97 21.93
C ASN A 184 -8.04 -12.75 22.10
N PRO A 185 -8.66 -11.85 21.34
CA PRO A 185 -10.08 -11.51 21.53
C PRO A 185 -11.03 -12.65 21.14
N VAL A 186 -10.56 -13.63 20.38
CA VAL A 186 -11.36 -14.79 19.97
C VAL A 186 -11.36 -15.89 21.03
N THR A 187 -10.19 -16.18 21.62
CA THR A 187 -10.01 -17.27 22.57
C THR A 187 -10.09 -16.84 24.02
N GLY A 188 -9.92 -15.53 24.30
CA GLY A 188 -9.80 -15.00 25.67
C GLY A 188 -8.52 -15.43 26.38
N GLN A 189 -7.55 -16.01 25.68
CA GLN A 189 -6.27 -16.46 26.24
C GLN A 189 -5.13 -15.56 25.81
N PRO A 190 -4.05 -15.46 26.60
CA PRO A 190 -2.82 -14.79 26.18
C PRO A 190 -2.26 -15.42 24.91
N TYR A 191 -1.61 -14.60 24.07
CA TYR A 191 -0.86 -15.12 22.92
C TYR A 191 0.39 -15.85 23.41
N ALA A 192 0.64 -17.01 22.84
CA ALA A 192 1.92 -17.71 23.00
C ALA A 192 3.04 -16.90 22.32
N PRO A 193 4.23 -16.80 22.93
CA PRO A 193 5.38 -16.18 22.29
C PRO A 193 5.74 -16.88 20.96
N GLN A 194 6.10 -16.08 19.96
CA GLN A 194 6.60 -16.53 18.65
C GLN A 194 7.98 -15.92 18.43
N VAL A 195 8.99 -16.55 18.97
CA VAL A 195 10.36 -16.03 18.97
C VAL A 195 11.08 -16.50 17.70
N VAL A 196 11.55 -15.56 16.90
CA VAL A 196 12.26 -15.78 15.64
C VAL A 196 13.56 -14.98 15.59
N PRO A 197 14.57 -15.39 14.76
CA PRO A 197 15.74 -14.57 14.53
C PRO A 197 15.36 -13.18 13.98
N LEU A 198 15.94 -12.13 14.54
CA LEU A 198 15.63 -10.74 14.15
C LEU A 198 15.94 -10.49 12.67
N GLY A 199 17.05 -11.04 12.15
CA GLY A 199 17.43 -10.90 10.75
C GLY A 199 16.42 -11.55 9.80
N ASP A 200 15.89 -12.72 10.15
CA ASP A 200 14.86 -13.41 9.35
C ASP A 200 13.54 -12.60 9.34
N PHE A 201 13.12 -12.14 10.50
CA PHE A 201 11.95 -11.27 10.61
C PHE A 201 12.09 -10.01 9.74
N ALA A 202 13.23 -9.33 9.80
CA ALA A 202 13.48 -8.12 9.03
C ALA A 202 13.51 -8.39 7.51
N ARG A 203 14.08 -9.53 7.07
CA ARG A 203 14.07 -9.94 5.65
C ARG A 203 12.67 -10.26 5.16
N VAL A 204 11.90 -11.01 5.94
CA VAL A 204 10.51 -11.35 5.60
C VAL A 204 9.67 -10.07 5.47
N LEU A 205 9.81 -9.11 6.40
CA LEU A 205 9.12 -7.83 6.28
C LEU A 205 9.53 -7.07 5.01
N ALA A 206 10.81 -6.99 4.71
CA ALA A 206 11.30 -6.29 3.53
C ALA A 206 10.79 -6.96 2.25
N GLU A 207 10.83 -8.29 2.16
CA GLU A 207 10.36 -9.05 1.00
C GLU A 207 8.84 -8.96 0.83
N PHE A 208 8.11 -9.05 1.94
CA PHE A 208 6.65 -9.08 1.94
C PHE A 208 6.02 -7.71 1.65
N TRP A 209 6.66 -6.62 2.11
CA TRP A 209 6.17 -5.25 1.95
C TRP A 209 6.85 -4.47 0.83
N ALA A 210 7.92 -5.01 0.24
CA ALA A 210 8.59 -4.36 -0.88
C ALA A 210 7.92 -4.71 -2.21
N ASP A 211 7.51 -3.70 -2.94
CA ASP A 211 7.02 -3.84 -4.31
C ASP A 211 8.19 -3.75 -5.29
N GLY A 212 8.78 -4.88 -5.60
CA GLY A 212 9.87 -4.96 -6.58
C GLY A 212 9.37 -5.06 -8.02
N PRO A 213 10.29 -5.02 -9.02
CA PRO A 213 9.92 -5.05 -10.44
C PRO A 213 9.23 -6.33 -10.92
N LYS A 214 9.16 -7.36 -10.08
CA LYS A 214 8.54 -8.65 -10.39
C LYS A 214 7.36 -8.97 -9.48
N SER A 215 6.93 -8.01 -8.66
CA SER A 215 5.76 -8.14 -7.80
C SER A 215 4.51 -7.60 -8.48
N GLU A 216 3.37 -7.80 -7.85
CA GLU A 216 2.12 -7.13 -8.19
C GLU A 216 2.25 -5.62 -7.96
N THR A 217 1.35 -4.85 -8.55
CA THR A 217 1.20 -3.44 -8.20
C THR A 217 0.82 -3.29 -6.72
N PRO A 218 1.13 -2.16 -6.03
CA PRO A 218 0.78 -2.00 -4.62
C PRO A 218 -0.67 -2.34 -4.29
N PRO A 219 -1.70 -1.84 -5.01
CA PRO A 219 -3.08 -2.27 -4.80
C PRO A 219 -3.30 -3.76 -5.07
N GLY A 220 -2.65 -4.31 -6.10
CA GLY A 220 -2.71 -5.74 -6.43
C GLY A 220 -2.14 -6.61 -5.32
N HIS A 221 -1.01 -6.20 -4.73
CA HIS A 221 -0.38 -6.92 -3.64
C HIS A 221 -1.29 -7.03 -2.40
N TRP A 222 -1.93 -5.95 -1.99
CA TRP A 222 -2.92 -5.97 -0.91
C TRP A 222 -4.07 -6.93 -1.18
N ASN A 223 -4.56 -6.99 -2.43
CA ASN A 223 -5.61 -7.94 -2.83
C ASN A 223 -5.12 -9.39 -2.79
N VAL A 224 -3.88 -9.67 -3.21
CA VAL A 224 -3.26 -11.01 -3.09
C VAL A 224 -3.18 -11.45 -1.64
N LEU A 225 -2.72 -10.59 -0.73
CA LEU A 225 -2.67 -10.89 0.71
C LEU A 225 -4.04 -11.16 1.30
N ALA A 226 -5.03 -10.35 0.92
CA ALA A 226 -6.42 -10.53 1.36
C ALA A 226 -6.98 -11.88 0.90
N ASN A 227 -6.70 -12.28 -0.35
CA ASN A 227 -7.11 -13.57 -0.89
C ASN A 227 -6.45 -14.72 -0.13
N GLN A 228 -5.14 -14.67 0.07
CA GLN A 228 -4.40 -15.71 0.80
C GLN A 228 -4.93 -15.85 2.24
N ALA A 229 -5.20 -14.74 2.92
CA ALA A 229 -5.79 -14.76 4.25
C ALA A 229 -7.19 -15.35 4.25
N SER A 230 -8.04 -14.96 3.30
CA SER A 230 -9.44 -15.40 3.21
C SER A 230 -9.57 -16.87 2.80
N ASP A 231 -8.62 -17.39 2.02
CA ASP A 231 -8.61 -18.78 1.56
C ASP A 231 -7.90 -19.71 2.55
N HIS A 232 -7.33 -19.20 3.64
CA HIS A 232 -6.65 -20.00 4.63
C HIS A 232 -7.65 -20.92 5.37
N PRO A 233 -7.37 -22.23 5.55
CA PRO A 233 -8.31 -23.19 6.13
C PRO A 233 -8.81 -22.86 7.54
N MET A 234 -8.01 -22.12 8.32
CA MET A 234 -8.39 -21.67 9.67
C MET A 234 -9.11 -20.34 9.69
N PHE A 235 -9.33 -19.72 8.53
CA PHE A 235 -9.97 -18.42 8.45
C PHE A 235 -11.49 -18.55 8.61
N THR A 236 -12.08 -17.71 9.46
CA THR A 236 -13.54 -17.63 9.62
C THR A 236 -14.03 -16.31 9.08
N ARG A 237 -14.94 -16.36 8.10
CA ARG A 237 -15.52 -15.18 7.43
C ARG A 237 -16.51 -14.43 8.33
N GLN A 238 -16.03 -13.92 9.45
CA GLN A 238 -16.82 -13.12 10.38
C GLN A 238 -16.49 -11.64 10.22
N TRP A 239 -17.47 -10.84 9.79
CA TRP A 239 -17.26 -9.41 9.60
C TRP A 239 -16.89 -8.74 10.92
N LYS A 240 -15.77 -8.04 10.95
CA LYS A 240 -15.18 -7.44 12.17
C LYS A 240 -14.90 -8.47 13.30
N GLY A 241 -14.72 -9.72 12.95
CA GLY A 241 -14.41 -10.79 13.91
C GLY A 241 -15.57 -11.22 14.80
N THR A 242 -16.80 -10.85 14.47
CA THR A 242 -17.99 -11.14 15.30
C THR A 242 -19.19 -11.59 14.45
N GLY A 243 -20.16 -12.21 15.10
CA GLY A 243 -21.40 -12.65 14.45
C GLY A 243 -21.27 -13.96 13.67
N PRO A 244 -22.30 -14.34 12.90
CA PRO A 244 -22.26 -15.55 12.09
C PRO A 244 -21.25 -15.44 10.95
N ALA A 245 -20.74 -16.58 10.52
CA ALA A 245 -19.89 -16.63 9.33
C ALA A 245 -20.72 -16.26 8.08
N LEU A 246 -20.17 -15.37 7.27
CA LEU A 246 -20.75 -14.96 5.98
C LEU A 246 -20.47 -16.03 4.92
N ASP A 247 -21.34 -16.09 3.90
CA ASP A 247 -21.01 -16.84 2.70
C ASP A 247 -19.83 -16.19 1.97
N LYS A 248 -19.21 -16.94 1.04
CA LYS A 248 -17.98 -16.49 0.39
C LYS A 248 -18.22 -15.24 -0.46
N LEU A 249 -19.33 -15.17 -1.18
CA LEU A 249 -19.62 -14.04 -2.06
C LEU A 249 -19.85 -12.74 -1.25
N GLU A 250 -20.64 -12.83 -0.19
CA GLU A 250 -20.89 -11.67 0.68
C GLU A 250 -19.59 -11.20 1.35
N TRP A 251 -18.76 -12.15 1.80
CA TRP A 251 -17.47 -11.84 2.37
C TRP A 251 -16.57 -11.10 1.35
N ASP A 252 -16.43 -11.65 0.15
CA ASP A 252 -15.57 -11.10 -0.89
C ASP A 252 -16.01 -9.68 -1.29
N VAL A 253 -17.32 -9.46 -1.46
CA VAL A 253 -17.87 -8.12 -1.78
C VAL A 253 -17.51 -7.11 -0.69
N ARG A 254 -17.72 -7.45 0.59
CA ARG A 254 -17.42 -6.56 1.71
C ARG A 254 -15.92 -6.31 1.87
N LEU A 255 -15.13 -7.37 1.74
CA LEU A 255 -13.66 -7.29 1.86
C LEU A 255 -13.07 -6.39 0.79
N TYR A 256 -13.39 -6.63 -0.47
CA TYR A 256 -12.82 -5.85 -1.58
C TYR A 256 -13.29 -4.39 -1.57
N LEU A 257 -14.54 -4.13 -1.19
CA LEU A 257 -15.00 -2.74 -1.04
C LEU A 257 -14.22 -2.01 0.04
N ALA A 258 -14.05 -2.62 1.21
CA ALA A 258 -13.33 -2.01 2.33
C ALA A 258 -11.84 -1.86 2.03
N LEU A 259 -11.21 -2.91 1.48
CA LEU A 259 -9.79 -2.91 1.16
C LEU A 259 -9.45 -1.89 0.08
N ASN A 260 -10.15 -1.94 -1.05
CA ASN A 260 -9.81 -1.07 -2.18
C ASN A 260 -10.24 0.39 -1.94
N GLY A 261 -11.30 0.62 -1.15
CA GLY A 261 -11.61 1.96 -0.67
C GLY A 261 -10.51 2.55 0.21
N ALA A 262 -9.95 1.74 1.13
CA ALA A 262 -8.84 2.16 1.97
C ALA A 262 -7.52 2.34 1.20
N VAL A 263 -7.29 1.54 0.17
CA VAL A 263 -6.11 1.68 -0.72
C VAL A 263 -6.22 2.95 -1.59
N HIS A 264 -7.45 3.32 -1.97
CA HIS A 264 -7.69 4.56 -2.72
C HIS A 264 -7.43 5.80 -1.84
N ASP A 265 -7.87 5.79 -0.59
CA ASP A 265 -7.75 6.90 0.37
C ASP A 265 -6.33 7.04 0.92
#